data_cf2dd5db4c0dc2ea73520febce5f9380
#
_entry.id   cf2dd5db4c0dc2ea73520febce5f9380
#
_cell.length_a   1.000
_cell.length_b   1.000
_cell.length_c   1.000
_cell.angle_alpha   90.00
_cell.angle_beta   90.00
_cell.angle_gamma   90.00
#
_symmetry.space_group_name_H-M   'P 1'
#
loop_
_entity.id
_entity.type
_entity.pdbx_description
1 polymer ?
#
loop_
_entity_poly.entity_id
_entity_poly.type
_entity_poly.pdbx_seq_one_letter_code
_entity_poly.pdbx_strand_id
1 'polypeptide(L)'
;MIRRFNWKPLLGFLMSVIAFASYPLVFVRWPVTRDFPWANLVLFGMAAALVGAGVRRAWGTERSGEADASAKARLSSKGPKILSAVFAGLSGLVLAFFLFTVFVSSRWLPGSSGAPQVGQTAPDFNLADTEGNSVSLGQLLSNPINGKAPRGLLLVFYRGYW
;
A
#
# COMPACT_ATOMS: atom_id res chain seq x y z
N MET A 1 -32.51 -25.05 -16.03
CA MET A 1 -31.64 -25.18 -14.82
C MET A 1 -30.76 -23.95 -14.75
N ILE A 2 -31.06 -22.99 -13.87
CA ILE A 2 -30.33 -21.72 -13.74
C ILE A 2 -28.97 -22.04 -13.13
N ARG A 3 -27.93 -21.91 -13.90
CA ARG A 3 -26.54 -22.15 -13.48
C ARG A 3 -26.17 -21.08 -12.45
N ARG A 4 -25.99 -21.46 -11.19
CA ARG A 4 -25.66 -20.54 -10.10
C ARG A 4 -24.31 -19.88 -10.40
N PHE A 5 -24.32 -18.58 -10.61
CA PHE A 5 -23.12 -17.76 -10.81
C PHE A 5 -22.16 -17.93 -9.61
N ASN A 6 -20.86 -18.09 -9.89
CA ASN A 6 -19.86 -18.24 -8.84
C ASN A 6 -19.40 -16.84 -8.36
N TRP A 7 -20.04 -16.32 -7.34
CA TRP A 7 -19.76 -14.99 -6.79
C TRP A 7 -18.43 -14.88 -6.02
N LYS A 8 -17.85 -16.00 -5.61
CA LYS A 8 -16.66 -16.00 -4.75
C LYS A 8 -15.46 -15.26 -5.34
N PRO A 9 -15.06 -15.48 -6.62
CA PRO A 9 -13.93 -14.75 -7.21
C PRO A 9 -14.20 -13.24 -7.33
N LEU A 10 -15.44 -12.86 -7.69
CA LEU A 10 -15.84 -11.45 -7.76
C LEU A 10 -15.77 -10.78 -6.38
N LEU A 11 -16.33 -11.42 -5.35
CA LEU A 11 -16.26 -10.89 -3.97
C LEU A 11 -14.82 -10.78 -3.49
N GLY A 12 -13.97 -11.76 -3.78
CA GLY A 12 -12.56 -11.71 -3.44
C GLY A 12 -11.83 -10.56 -4.16
N PHE A 13 -12.12 -10.32 -5.43
CA PHE A 13 -11.59 -9.18 -6.17
C PHE A 13 -12.06 -7.84 -5.57
N LEU A 14 -13.35 -7.67 -5.31
CA LEU A 14 -13.88 -6.46 -4.67
C LEU A 14 -13.23 -6.23 -3.30
N MET A 15 -13.04 -7.29 -2.53
CA MET A 15 -12.35 -7.21 -1.24
C MET A 15 -10.88 -6.80 -1.37
N SER A 16 -10.16 -7.23 -2.41
CA SER A 16 -8.79 -6.79 -2.67
C SER A 16 -8.73 -5.30 -3.04
N VAL A 17 -9.71 -4.79 -3.79
CA VAL A 17 -9.83 -3.36 -4.09
C VAL A 17 -10.12 -2.55 -2.82
N ILE A 18 -11.03 -3.03 -1.97
CA ILE A 18 -11.32 -2.40 -0.66
C ILE A 18 -10.06 -2.42 0.22
N ALA A 19 -9.35 -3.53 0.28
CA ALA A 19 -8.09 -3.64 1.02
C ALA A 19 -7.06 -2.61 0.54
N PHE A 20 -6.92 -2.41 -0.76
CA PHE A 20 -6.04 -1.40 -1.32
C PHE A 20 -6.49 0.02 -0.95
N ALA A 21 -7.75 0.36 -1.20
CA ALA A 21 -8.29 1.71 -0.99
C ALA A 21 -8.34 2.10 0.50
N SER A 22 -8.53 1.14 1.40
CA SER A 22 -8.58 1.39 2.85
C SER A 22 -7.25 1.89 3.41
N TYR A 23 -6.12 1.56 2.79
CA TYR A 23 -4.82 2.02 3.26
C TYR A 23 -4.69 3.55 3.22
N PRO A 24 -4.78 4.25 2.08
CA PRO A 24 -4.67 5.71 2.04
C PRO A 24 -5.86 6.44 2.69
N LEU A 25 -7.05 5.84 2.70
CA LEU A 25 -8.25 6.50 3.21
C LEU A 25 -8.39 6.41 4.73
N VAL A 26 -7.96 5.29 5.33
CA VAL A 26 -8.20 4.97 6.74
C VAL A 26 -6.88 4.71 7.48
N PHE A 27 -6.15 3.67 7.07
CA PHE A 27 -5.06 3.10 7.87
C PHE A 27 -3.78 3.95 7.89
N VAL A 28 -3.55 4.79 6.89
CA VAL A 28 -2.39 5.70 6.87
C VAL A 28 -2.42 6.73 8.02
N ARG A 29 -3.59 6.99 8.60
CA ARG A 29 -3.77 7.95 9.69
C ARG A 29 -3.20 7.47 11.03
N TRP A 30 -3.08 6.15 11.21
CA TRP A 30 -2.57 5.58 12.46
C TRP A 30 -1.12 5.08 12.27
N PRO A 31 -0.18 5.48 13.16
CA PRO A 31 1.23 5.10 13.03
C PRO A 31 1.44 3.59 12.92
N VAL A 32 0.74 2.79 13.75
CA VAL A 32 0.88 1.33 13.80
C VAL A 32 0.55 0.64 12.47
N THR A 33 -0.44 1.16 11.73
CA THR A 33 -0.86 0.59 10.43
C THR A 33 -0.19 1.28 9.26
N ARG A 34 0.30 2.50 9.44
CA ARG A 34 1.06 3.24 8.44
C ARG A 34 2.46 2.64 8.25
N ASP A 35 3.17 2.35 9.35
CA ASP A 35 4.55 1.86 9.29
C ASP A 35 4.61 0.41 8.81
N PHE A 36 3.64 -0.40 9.18
CA PHE A 36 3.46 -1.74 8.64
C PHE A 36 1.96 -2.03 8.42
N PRO A 37 1.51 -2.23 7.16
CA PRO A 37 0.10 -2.32 6.80
C PRO A 37 -0.52 -3.71 7.10
N TRP A 38 -0.36 -4.21 8.33
CA TRP A 38 -0.81 -5.54 8.73
C TRP A 38 -2.32 -5.75 8.53
N ALA A 39 -3.15 -4.73 8.79
CA ALA A 39 -4.60 -4.81 8.60
C ALA A 39 -4.96 -5.03 7.13
N ASN A 40 -4.29 -4.31 6.22
CA ASN A 40 -4.48 -4.49 4.79
C ASN A 40 -4.02 -5.87 4.32
N LEU A 41 -2.90 -6.39 4.86
CA LEU A 41 -2.43 -7.74 4.52
C LEU A 41 -3.42 -8.82 4.98
N VAL A 42 -4.07 -8.68 6.14
CA VAL A 42 -5.15 -9.57 6.57
C VAL A 42 -6.33 -9.51 5.60
N LEU A 43 -6.76 -8.31 5.18
CA LEU A 43 -7.83 -8.15 4.19
C LEU A 43 -7.47 -8.79 2.84
N PHE A 44 -6.23 -8.63 2.38
CA PHE A 44 -5.74 -9.32 1.18
C PHE A 44 -5.70 -10.84 1.34
N GLY A 45 -5.34 -11.36 2.53
CA GLY A 45 -5.39 -12.78 2.85
C GLY A 45 -6.82 -13.35 2.74
N MET A 46 -7.80 -12.63 3.28
CA MET A 46 -9.22 -13.00 3.15
C MET A 46 -9.70 -12.94 1.70
N ALA A 47 -9.30 -11.90 0.95
CA ALA A 47 -9.58 -11.80 -0.49
C ALA A 47 -9.01 -13.00 -1.26
N ALA A 48 -7.75 -13.35 -1.00
CA ALA A 48 -7.09 -14.51 -1.63
C ALA A 48 -7.79 -15.84 -1.29
N ALA A 49 -8.26 -16.02 -0.06
CA ALA A 49 -9.02 -17.19 0.36
C ALA A 49 -10.36 -17.30 -0.41
N LEU A 50 -11.08 -16.19 -0.59
CA LEU A 50 -12.32 -16.15 -1.37
C LEU A 50 -12.07 -16.46 -2.85
N VAL A 51 -11.06 -15.85 -3.45
CA VAL A 51 -10.65 -16.12 -4.84
C VAL A 51 -10.25 -17.58 -5.00
N GLY A 52 -9.40 -18.11 -4.13
CA GLY A 52 -8.93 -19.49 -4.14
C GLY A 52 -10.07 -20.50 -4.01
N ALA A 53 -11.02 -20.25 -3.11
CA ALA A 53 -12.22 -21.07 -2.97
C ALA A 53 -13.10 -21.02 -4.24
N GLY A 54 -13.19 -19.87 -4.89
CA GLY A 54 -13.91 -19.69 -6.15
C GLY A 54 -13.25 -20.43 -7.32
N VAL A 55 -11.93 -20.33 -7.43
CA VAL A 55 -11.13 -21.05 -8.43
C VAL A 55 -11.24 -22.56 -8.20
N ARG A 56 -11.00 -23.06 -6.99
CA ARG A 56 -11.15 -24.50 -6.66
C ARG A 56 -12.52 -25.02 -7.04
N ARG A 57 -13.60 -24.25 -6.79
CA ARG A 57 -14.97 -24.66 -7.18
C ARG A 57 -15.13 -24.70 -8.70
N ALA A 58 -14.55 -23.73 -9.43
CA ALA A 58 -14.64 -23.67 -10.89
C ALA A 58 -13.90 -24.84 -11.57
N TRP A 59 -12.80 -25.32 -10.97
CA TRP A 59 -11.94 -26.37 -11.54
C TRP A 59 -12.23 -27.75 -10.95
N GLY A 60 -12.76 -27.84 -9.73
CA GLY A 60 -13.08 -29.11 -9.05
C GLY A 60 -14.27 -29.84 -9.66
N THR A 61 -15.13 -29.17 -10.39
CA THR A 61 -16.34 -29.76 -11.02
C THR A 61 -16.02 -30.76 -12.13
N GLU A 62 -14.76 -30.83 -12.60
CA GLU A 62 -14.34 -31.82 -13.64
C GLU A 62 -13.94 -33.19 -13.09
N ARG A 63 -13.65 -33.29 -11.79
CA ARG A 63 -13.25 -34.59 -11.20
C ARG A 63 -14.41 -35.54 -10.90
N SER A 64 -15.64 -35.04 -11.01
CA SER A 64 -16.85 -35.82 -10.67
C SER A 64 -17.79 -36.04 -11.86
N GLY A 65 -17.41 -35.70 -13.08
CA GLY A 65 -18.25 -35.78 -14.25
C GLY A 65 -17.74 -36.82 -15.28
N GLU A 66 -18.52 -37.85 -15.40
CA GLU A 66 -18.39 -38.96 -16.34
C GLU A 66 -18.02 -38.56 -17.79
N ALA A 67 -17.39 -39.52 -18.46
CA ALA A 67 -16.77 -39.46 -19.79
C ALA A 67 -17.68 -39.15 -20.97
N ASP A 68 -18.93 -38.75 -20.76
CA ASP A 68 -19.93 -38.61 -21.86
C ASP A 68 -20.56 -37.21 -21.95
N ALA A 69 -19.79 -36.16 -21.69
CA ALA A 69 -20.27 -34.78 -21.85
C ALA A 69 -20.08 -34.32 -23.31
N SER A 70 -21.20 -34.12 -24.03
CA SER A 70 -21.28 -33.50 -25.34
C SER A 70 -20.41 -32.24 -25.49
N ALA A 71 -19.85 -31.98 -26.66
CA ALA A 71 -18.99 -30.82 -26.97
C ALA A 71 -19.61 -29.49 -26.51
N LYS A 72 -20.95 -29.38 -26.52
CA LYS A 72 -21.71 -28.22 -26.03
C LYS A 72 -21.59 -28.02 -24.52
N ALA A 73 -21.48 -29.11 -23.73
CA ALA A 73 -21.25 -29.05 -22.29
C ALA A 73 -19.80 -28.60 -21.95
N ARG A 74 -18.83 -29.00 -22.78
CA ARG A 74 -17.41 -28.57 -22.64
C ARG A 74 -17.22 -27.08 -22.93
N LEU A 75 -17.87 -26.53 -23.95
CA LEU A 75 -17.85 -25.07 -24.23
C LEU A 75 -18.53 -24.28 -23.13
N SER A 76 -19.63 -24.80 -22.57
CA SER A 76 -20.34 -24.16 -21.45
C SER A 76 -19.54 -24.20 -20.11
N SER A 77 -18.56 -25.09 -19.98
CA SER A 77 -17.73 -25.17 -18.75
C SER A 77 -16.57 -24.18 -18.71
N LYS A 78 -16.14 -23.66 -19.88
CA LYS A 78 -14.98 -22.76 -19.99
C LYS A 78 -15.24 -21.36 -19.40
N GLY A 79 -16.44 -20.80 -19.58
CA GLY A 79 -16.77 -19.45 -19.14
C GLY A 79 -16.52 -19.17 -17.65
N PRO A 80 -17.00 -19.98 -16.70
CA PRO A 80 -16.75 -19.78 -15.26
C PRO A 80 -15.28 -19.93 -14.87
N LYS A 81 -14.51 -20.76 -15.58
CA LYS A 81 -13.08 -20.94 -15.34
C LYS A 81 -12.31 -19.70 -15.77
N ILE A 82 -12.57 -19.20 -16.97
CA ILE A 82 -11.95 -17.98 -17.51
C ILE A 82 -12.26 -16.80 -16.57
N LEU A 83 -13.53 -16.62 -16.19
CA LEU A 83 -13.94 -15.53 -15.30
C LEU A 83 -13.26 -15.62 -13.93
N SER A 84 -13.16 -16.83 -13.36
CA SER A 84 -12.46 -17.04 -12.09
C SER A 84 -10.96 -16.76 -12.21
N ALA A 85 -10.33 -17.13 -13.32
CA ALA A 85 -8.92 -16.86 -13.59
C ALA A 85 -8.67 -15.35 -13.78
N VAL A 86 -9.56 -14.64 -14.48
CA VAL A 86 -9.47 -13.18 -14.66
C VAL A 86 -9.54 -12.47 -13.31
N PHE A 87 -10.53 -12.78 -12.46
CA PHE A 87 -10.61 -12.15 -11.14
C PHE A 87 -9.44 -12.53 -10.22
N ALA A 88 -8.89 -13.73 -10.35
CA ALA A 88 -7.68 -14.13 -9.62
C ALA A 88 -6.47 -13.31 -10.08
N GLY A 89 -6.29 -13.15 -11.39
CA GLY A 89 -5.22 -12.32 -11.96
C GLY A 89 -5.32 -10.86 -11.54
N LEU A 90 -6.53 -10.27 -11.64
CA LEU A 90 -6.79 -8.90 -11.21
C LEU A 90 -6.52 -8.70 -9.71
N SER A 91 -6.96 -9.63 -8.85
CA SER A 91 -6.69 -9.57 -7.40
C SER A 91 -5.19 -9.66 -7.10
N GLY A 92 -4.47 -10.52 -7.81
CA GLY A 92 -3.02 -10.64 -7.73
C GLY A 92 -2.30 -9.35 -8.15
N LEU A 93 -2.79 -8.70 -9.23
CA LEU A 93 -2.25 -7.42 -9.70
C LEU A 93 -2.46 -6.30 -8.66
N VAL A 94 -3.65 -6.22 -8.06
CA VAL A 94 -3.94 -5.22 -7.00
C VAL A 94 -3.03 -5.44 -5.80
N LEU A 95 -2.83 -6.69 -5.36
CA LEU A 95 -1.91 -7.02 -4.28
C LEU A 95 -0.46 -6.65 -4.64
N ALA A 96 0.01 -7.02 -5.82
CA ALA A 96 1.37 -6.71 -6.28
C ALA A 96 1.60 -5.19 -6.34
N PHE A 97 0.64 -4.44 -6.86
CA PHE A 97 0.69 -2.99 -6.90
C PHE A 97 0.69 -2.36 -5.50
N PHE A 98 -0.11 -2.90 -4.58
CA PHE A 98 -0.09 -2.47 -3.17
C PHE A 98 1.28 -2.68 -2.52
N LEU A 99 1.85 -3.88 -2.65
CA LEU A 99 3.16 -4.19 -2.09
C LEU A 99 4.25 -3.31 -2.70
N PHE A 100 4.23 -3.11 -4.03
CA PHE A 100 5.16 -2.22 -4.71
C PHE A 100 5.05 -0.78 -4.19
N THR A 101 3.84 -0.24 -4.08
CA THR A 101 3.62 1.14 -3.63
C THR A 101 4.09 1.34 -2.19
N VAL A 102 3.73 0.43 -1.28
CA VAL A 102 4.02 0.58 0.15
C VAL A 102 5.47 0.25 0.50
N PHE A 103 6.04 -0.81 -0.08
CA PHE A 103 7.38 -1.29 0.32
C PHE A 103 8.52 -0.84 -0.60
N VAL A 104 8.23 -0.42 -1.82
CA VAL A 104 9.23 0.01 -2.78
C VAL A 104 9.10 1.49 -3.06
N SER A 105 8.01 1.93 -3.68
CA SER A 105 7.84 3.31 -4.15
C SER A 105 7.88 4.33 -3.01
N SER A 106 7.24 4.05 -1.86
CA SER A 106 7.24 4.96 -0.71
C SER A 106 8.61 5.10 -0.03
N ARG A 107 9.53 4.18 -0.28
CA ARG A 107 10.92 4.19 0.24
C ARG A 107 11.92 4.77 -0.74
N TRP A 108 11.52 5.08 -1.94
CA TRP A 108 12.37 5.77 -2.91
C TRP A 108 12.52 7.24 -2.51
N LEU A 109 13.58 7.49 -1.73
CA LEU A 109 13.96 8.84 -1.35
C LEU A 109 14.90 9.40 -2.43
N PRO A 110 14.78 10.69 -2.77
CA PRO A 110 15.76 11.36 -3.60
C PRO A 110 17.18 11.21 -3.00
N GLY A 111 18.18 11.06 -3.85
CA GLY A 111 19.55 11.01 -3.39
C GLY A 111 19.91 12.27 -2.59
N SER A 112 20.61 12.08 -1.48
CA SER A 112 21.04 13.17 -0.58
C SER A 112 22.38 13.81 -1.00
N SER A 113 22.68 13.82 -2.30
CA SER A 113 23.96 14.35 -2.82
C SER A 113 24.21 15.82 -2.51
N GLY A 114 23.18 16.61 -2.25
CA GLY A 114 23.26 17.99 -1.79
C GLY A 114 23.24 18.19 -0.27
N ALA A 115 23.16 17.11 0.52
CA ALA A 115 23.14 17.23 1.98
C ALA A 115 24.57 17.52 2.52
N PRO A 116 24.70 18.40 3.51
CA PRO A 116 25.98 18.65 4.17
C PRO A 116 26.56 17.35 4.75
N GLN A 117 27.84 17.14 4.56
CA GLN A 117 28.57 16.00 5.14
C GLN A 117 29.01 16.31 6.57
N VAL A 118 29.24 15.27 7.36
CA VAL A 118 29.76 15.43 8.72
C VAL A 118 31.10 16.17 8.67
N GLY A 119 31.26 17.23 9.49
CA GLY A 119 32.44 18.10 9.50
C GLY A 119 32.40 19.27 8.51
N GLN A 120 31.39 19.34 7.64
CA GLN A 120 31.19 20.54 6.80
C GLN A 120 30.43 21.64 7.57
N THR A 121 30.70 22.89 7.19
CA THR A 121 29.93 24.01 7.70
C THR A 121 28.51 23.92 7.18
N ALA A 122 27.53 23.96 8.07
CA ALA A 122 26.11 23.97 7.68
C ALA A 122 25.81 25.25 6.87
N PRO A 123 25.09 25.14 5.74
CA PRO A 123 24.63 26.29 5.00
C PRO A 123 23.68 27.13 5.88
N ASP A 124 23.80 28.45 5.80
CA ASP A 124 22.86 29.32 6.47
C ASP A 124 21.48 29.23 5.81
N PHE A 125 20.44 29.43 6.59
CA PHE A 125 19.07 29.51 6.13
C PHE A 125 18.39 30.74 6.74
N ASN A 126 17.38 31.22 6.05
CA ASN A 126 16.50 32.26 6.56
C ASN A 126 15.06 31.81 6.29
N LEU A 127 14.33 31.48 7.34
CA LEU A 127 12.96 30.94 7.26
C LEU A 127 12.03 31.79 8.12
N ALA A 128 10.78 31.88 7.75
CA ALA A 128 9.75 32.47 8.60
C ALA A 128 9.27 31.43 9.63
N ASP A 129 9.13 31.85 10.87
CA ASP A 129 8.48 31.08 11.92
C ASP A 129 6.95 31.07 11.76
N THR A 130 6.23 30.43 12.64
CA THR A 130 4.76 30.37 12.64
C THR A 130 4.10 31.72 12.87
N GLU A 131 4.84 32.72 13.36
CA GLU A 131 4.38 34.11 13.62
C GLU A 131 4.78 35.04 12.47
N GLY A 132 5.54 34.54 11.48
CA GLY A 132 6.02 35.33 10.34
C GLY A 132 7.35 36.04 10.59
N ASN A 133 8.03 35.84 11.73
CA ASN A 133 9.31 36.43 11.99
C ASN A 133 10.42 35.67 11.25
N SER A 134 11.43 36.42 10.78
CA SER A 134 12.60 35.80 10.12
C SER A 134 13.52 35.14 11.16
N VAL A 135 13.87 33.90 10.92
CA VAL A 135 14.77 33.09 11.76
C VAL A 135 15.92 32.56 10.90
N SER A 136 17.16 32.88 11.27
CA SER A 136 18.36 32.38 10.60
C SER A 136 19.15 31.44 11.50
N LEU A 137 19.99 30.58 10.89
CA LEU A 137 20.89 29.69 11.63
C LEU A 137 21.83 30.48 12.53
N GLY A 138 22.38 31.61 12.02
CA GLY A 138 23.26 32.47 12.79
C GLY A 138 22.59 33.06 14.04
N GLN A 139 21.32 33.48 13.91
CA GLN A 139 20.55 33.98 15.06
C GLN A 139 20.31 32.88 16.11
N LEU A 140 19.96 31.67 15.70
CA LEU A 140 19.73 30.55 16.61
C LEU A 140 20.98 30.12 17.34
N LEU A 141 22.15 30.25 16.75
CA LEU A 141 23.43 29.91 17.38
C LEU A 141 24.01 31.02 18.26
N SER A 142 23.65 32.29 18.01
CA SER A 142 24.18 33.42 18.74
C SER A 142 23.28 33.92 19.86
N ASN A 143 21.99 33.74 19.77
CA ASN A 143 21.04 34.21 20.76
C ASN A 143 21.10 33.38 22.06
N PRO A 144 21.36 33.99 23.23
CA PRO A 144 21.40 33.25 24.47
C PRO A 144 20.03 32.64 24.83
N ILE A 145 20.02 31.38 25.19
CA ILE A 145 18.85 30.69 25.75
C ILE A 145 19.01 30.61 27.26
N ASN A 146 18.10 31.23 28.02
CA ASN A 146 18.19 31.32 29.46
C ASN A 146 19.54 31.91 29.96
N GLY A 147 20.06 32.91 29.25
CA GLY A 147 21.32 33.59 29.60
C GLY A 147 22.60 32.80 29.30
N LYS A 148 22.50 31.68 28.61
CA LYS A 148 23.65 30.85 28.19
C LYS A 148 23.72 30.74 26.68
N ALA A 149 24.92 30.86 26.12
CA ALA A 149 25.15 30.63 24.70
C ALA A 149 24.84 29.17 24.34
N PRO A 150 24.11 28.91 23.23
CA PRO A 150 23.83 27.56 22.81
C PRO A 150 25.12 26.85 22.42
N ARG A 151 25.23 25.56 22.79
CA ARG A 151 26.40 24.72 22.45
C ARG A 151 26.21 24.03 21.07
N GLY A 152 25.03 24.10 20.52
CA GLY A 152 24.67 23.49 19.22
C GLY A 152 23.19 23.61 18.96
N LEU A 153 22.80 23.28 17.74
CA LEU A 153 21.41 23.31 17.26
C LEU A 153 21.05 21.95 16.70
N LEU A 154 19.95 21.39 17.14
CA LEU A 154 19.35 20.18 16.57
C LEU A 154 18.20 20.59 15.64
N LEU A 155 18.36 20.35 14.35
CA LEU A 155 17.30 20.55 13.36
C LEU A 155 16.56 19.23 13.14
N VAL A 156 15.25 19.24 13.37
CA VAL A 156 14.38 18.08 13.13
C VAL A 156 13.51 18.36 11.91
N PHE A 157 13.72 17.61 10.84
CA PHE A 157 12.91 17.66 9.65
C PHE A 157 11.83 16.59 9.72
N TYR A 158 10.59 16.97 9.48
CA TYR A 158 9.50 16.00 9.40
C TYR A 158 8.64 16.24 8.16
N ARG A 159 8.10 15.16 7.63
CA ARG A 159 7.24 15.23 6.45
C ARG A 159 5.81 15.44 6.92
N GLY A 160 5.31 16.66 6.79
CA GLY A 160 3.90 17.02 6.77
C GLY A 160 2.99 16.46 7.87
N TYR A 161 1.89 17.13 8.04
CA TYR A 161 0.74 16.58 8.77
C TYR A 161 -0.18 15.91 7.76
N TRP A 162 -0.33 14.63 7.82
CA TRP A 162 -1.44 13.89 7.20
C TRP A 162 -1.76 12.64 7.98
#